data_ba773e331d27607db6e1596009f820b9
#
_entry.id   ba773e331d27607db6e1596009f820b9
#
_cell.length_a   1.000
_cell.length_b   1.000
_cell.length_c   1.000
_cell.angle_alpha   90.00
_cell.angle_beta   90.00
_cell.angle_gamma   90.00
#
_symmetry.space_group_name_H-M   'P 1'
#
loop_
_entity.id
_entity.type
_entity.pdbx_description
1 polymer ?
#
loop_
_entity_poly.entity_id
_entity_poly.type
_entity_poly.pdbx_seq_one_letter_code
_entity_poly.pdbx_strand_id
1 'polypeptide(L)'
;TNREVILGIGGGIAAYKSADLLRRLQDNGFAVTVVPTPNSLNFVGAATWQALSGRPVTTQVWEDVDQVRHISLAKLADFFIIAPATADLIARLAMGRADDLLTNLVLASAVPKLVVPAMHPSMWLDPATVANVATLRSRGFIVMEPEVGRLTGSDSGQGRFPQTQAIIDQFFVISGFKRDLVGKKVLVTAGGTREAIDPVRFIGNRSSGKQGIAVAKAAAARGATVHLIAANVDMAECDGVVTTHVESAQQMLSELEKSFSDSDILVMSAAVADAKPKNSSVQKIDKSDFTSIELQVNPDLLATLSAKKANQVMVGFAAQTSELIASAQSKLISKGLDLIYVNDVTGGAIFGQDETEGTIVLRNGDLIPIARQSKDTLAHHLLDYALEQLG
;
A
#
# COMPACT_ATOMS: atom_id res chain seq x y z
N THR A 1 2.32 -2.75 -5.15
CA THR A 1 1.81 -2.13 -6.40
C THR A 1 1.59 -0.67 -6.10
N ASN A 2 2.32 0.23 -6.78
CA ASN A 2 2.06 1.67 -6.67
C ASN A 2 0.62 1.91 -7.13
N ARG A 3 -0.21 2.44 -6.25
CA ARG A 3 -1.62 2.76 -6.52
C ARG A 3 -1.67 3.97 -7.42
N GLU A 4 -2.08 3.79 -8.66
CA GLU A 4 -2.02 4.82 -9.70
C GLU A 4 -3.29 5.67 -9.69
N VAL A 5 -3.13 6.97 -9.47
CA VAL A 5 -4.21 7.97 -9.54
C VAL A 5 -4.01 8.85 -10.75
N ILE A 6 -5.00 8.98 -11.60
CA ILE A 6 -5.02 10.01 -12.64
C ILE A 6 -5.69 11.26 -12.06
N LEU A 7 -4.91 12.35 -12.01
CA LEU A 7 -5.38 13.67 -11.61
C LEU A 7 -5.67 14.52 -12.84
N GLY A 8 -6.95 14.61 -13.20
CA GLY A 8 -7.44 15.43 -14.28
C GLY A 8 -7.61 16.89 -13.87
N ILE A 9 -7.07 17.82 -14.65
CA ILE A 9 -7.12 19.26 -14.34
C ILE A 9 -7.99 20.01 -15.36
N GLY A 10 -9.11 20.55 -14.89
CA GLY A 10 -9.98 21.41 -15.70
C GLY A 10 -9.45 22.85 -15.80
N GLY A 11 -9.84 23.53 -16.88
CA GLY A 11 -9.40 24.89 -17.23
C GLY A 11 -10.12 25.97 -16.41
N GLY A 12 -9.69 26.19 -15.19
CA GLY A 12 -10.21 27.23 -14.30
C GLY A 12 -9.15 27.74 -13.33
N ILE A 13 -9.37 28.93 -12.77
CA ILE A 13 -8.43 29.58 -11.84
C ILE A 13 -8.07 28.65 -10.65
N ALA A 14 -8.99 27.80 -10.21
CA ALA A 14 -8.75 26.87 -9.11
C ALA A 14 -7.71 25.76 -9.43
N ALA A 15 -7.23 25.64 -10.67
CA ALA A 15 -6.22 24.65 -11.06
C ALA A 15 -4.95 24.70 -10.19
N TYR A 16 -4.53 25.89 -9.73
CA TYR A 16 -3.36 26.02 -8.86
C TYR A 16 -3.49 25.27 -7.52
N LYS A 17 -4.72 25.12 -7.02
CA LYS A 17 -4.98 24.40 -5.76
C LYS A 17 -4.75 22.90 -5.89
N SER A 18 -4.85 22.36 -7.09
CA SER A 18 -4.60 20.95 -7.36
C SER A 18 -3.13 20.58 -7.23
N ALA A 19 -2.22 21.56 -7.14
CA ALA A 19 -0.82 21.32 -6.82
C ALA A 19 -0.64 20.82 -5.36
N ASP A 20 -1.42 21.36 -4.41
CA ASP A 20 -1.45 20.87 -3.03
C ASP A 20 -2.10 19.47 -2.97
N LEU A 21 -3.17 19.26 -3.73
CA LEU A 21 -3.81 17.94 -3.82
C LEU A 21 -2.84 16.88 -4.38
N LEU A 22 -2.10 17.20 -5.43
CA LEU A 22 -1.07 16.32 -6.00
C LEU A 22 -0.04 15.90 -4.95
N ARG A 23 0.55 16.87 -4.23
CA ARG A 23 1.54 16.60 -3.18
C ARG A 23 0.97 15.71 -2.09
N ARG A 24 -0.22 16.02 -1.60
CA ARG A 24 -0.88 15.21 -0.56
C ARG A 24 -1.17 13.79 -1.00
N LEU A 25 -1.55 13.56 -2.26
CA LEU A 25 -1.71 12.21 -2.80
C LEU A 25 -0.36 11.46 -2.80
N GLN A 26 0.72 12.12 -3.24
CA GLN A 26 2.07 11.54 -3.23
C GLN A 26 2.57 11.26 -1.80
N ASP A 27 2.38 12.19 -0.86
CA ASP A 27 2.71 12.02 0.57
C ASP A 27 1.93 10.85 1.21
N ASN A 28 0.80 10.47 0.60
CA ASN A 28 0.02 9.30 0.98
C ASN A 28 0.40 8.02 0.22
N GLY A 29 1.52 8.04 -0.51
CA GLY A 29 2.07 6.86 -1.20
C GLY A 29 1.37 6.51 -2.51
N PHE A 30 0.61 7.45 -3.12
CA PHE A 30 0.03 7.25 -4.44
C PHE A 30 0.97 7.71 -5.54
N ALA A 31 1.05 6.93 -6.60
CA ALA A 31 1.65 7.35 -7.84
C ALA A 31 0.62 8.19 -8.61
N VAL A 32 0.97 9.44 -8.95
CA VAL A 32 0.00 10.37 -9.55
C VAL A 32 0.45 10.78 -10.96
N THR A 33 -0.40 10.52 -11.94
CA THR A 33 -0.25 11.01 -13.30
C THR A 33 -1.18 12.19 -13.53
N VAL A 34 -0.61 13.37 -13.81
CA VAL A 34 -1.39 14.60 -14.07
C VAL A 34 -1.78 14.67 -15.54
N VAL A 35 -3.07 14.83 -15.79
CA VAL A 35 -3.64 14.97 -17.15
C VAL A 35 -4.45 16.28 -17.22
N PRO A 36 -3.81 17.39 -17.63
CA PRO A 36 -4.49 18.67 -17.76
C PRO A 36 -5.32 18.71 -19.05
N THR A 37 -6.44 19.44 -19.03
CA THR A 37 -7.09 19.87 -20.27
C THR A 37 -6.24 20.95 -20.95
N PRO A 38 -6.33 21.11 -22.29
CA PRO A 38 -5.58 22.18 -22.98
C PRO A 38 -5.79 23.56 -22.35
N ASN A 39 -7.02 23.89 -21.98
CA ASN A 39 -7.35 25.18 -21.37
C ASN A 39 -6.77 25.36 -19.96
N SER A 40 -6.51 24.30 -19.22
CA SER A 40 -5.95 24.37 -17.87
C SER A 40 -4.50 24.85 -17.87
N LEU A 41 -3.77 24.62 -18.96
CA LEU A 41 -2.38 25.05 -19.12
C LEU A 41 -2.22 26.56 -19.18
N ASN A 42 -3.30 27.32 -19.44
CA ASN A 42 -3.30 28.77 -19.33
C ASN A 42 -3.25 29.28 -17.88
N PHE A 43 -3.61 28.43 -16.91
CA PHE A 43 -3.61 28.75 -15.47
C PHE A 43 -2.38 28.17 -14.75
N VAL A 44 -2.00 26.95 -15.10
CA VAL A 44 -0.80 26.28 -14.54
C VAL A 44 -0.11 25.54 -15.69
N GLY A 45 1.09 25.97 -16.05
CA GLY A 45 1.82 25.43 -17.17
C GLY A 45 2.27 23.97 -16.99
N ALA A 46 2.48 23.28 -18.11
CA ALA A 46 2.89 21.87 -18.13
C ALA A 46 4.19 21.62 -17.33
N ALA A 47 5.16 22.54 -17.39
CA ALA A 47 6.41 22.44 -16.65
C ALA A 47 6.21 22.35 -15.13
N THR A 48 5.22 23.07 -14.58
CA THR A 48 4.88 23.00 -13.16
C THR A 48 4.36 21.60 -12.80
N TRP A 49 3.46 21.07 -13.60
CA TRP A 49 2.92 19.72 -13.38
C TRP A 49 3.97 18.63 -13.51
N GLN A 50 4.87 18.75 -14.50
CA GLN A 50 6.00 17.81 -14.68
C GLN A 50 6.94 17.85 -13.47
N ALA A 51 7.30 19.05 -13.00
CA ALA A 51 8.18 19.19 -11.85
C ALA A 51 7.56 18.65 -10.56
N LEU A 52 6.25 18.84 -10.35
CA LEU A 52 5.56 18.38 -9.14
C LEU A 52 5.26 16.88 -9.17
N SER A 53 4.87 16.33 -10.33
CA SER A 53 4.52 14.90 -10.45
C SER A 53 5.74 14.00 -10.66
N GLY A 54 6.86 14.55 -11.13
CA GLY A 54 8.01 13.78 -11.60
C GLY A 54 7.75 12.98 -12.88
N ARG A 55 6.66 13.30 -13.62
CA ARG A 55 6.20 12.55 -14.79
C ARG A 55 5.92 13.45 -15.99
N PRO A 56 6.05 12.93 -17.23
CA PRO A 56 5.68 13.68 -18.42
C PRO A 56 4.19 14.06 -18.42
N VAL A 57 3.90 15.26 -18.85
CA VAL A 57 2.53 15.80 -18.93
C VAL A 57 2.21 16.13 -20.38
N THR A 58 1.08 15.60 -20.86
CA THR A 58 0.55 15.89 -22.19
C THR A 58 -0.95 16.08 -22.14
N THR A 59 -1.49 16.85 -23.10
CA THR A 59 -2.93 17.07 -23.31
C THR A 59 -3.44 16.36 -24.56
N GLN A 60 -2.53 15.81 -25.37
CA GLN A 60 -2.85 15.31 -26.71
C GLN A 60 -2.92 13.79 -26.75
N VAL A 61 -3.87 13.27 -27.54
CA VAL A 61 -4.10 11.85 -27.71
C VAL A 61 -3.08 11.22 -28.67
N TRP A 62 -2.53 12.01 -29.58
CA TRP A 62 -1.65 11.58 -30.68
C TRP A 62 -0.14 11.69 -30.43
N GLU A 63 0.27 12.05 -29.24
CA GLU A 63 1.65 11.86 -28.82
C GLU A 63 1.86 10.39 -28.44
N ASP A 64 2.89 9.75 -29.03
CA ASP A 64 3.22 8.32 -28.86
C ASP A 64 2.09 7.37 -29.33
N VAL A 65 1.58 7.57 -30.53
CA VAL A 65 0.46 6.81 -31.14
C VAL A 65 0.73 5.30 -31.23
N ASP A 66 2.00 4.92 -31.38
CA ASP A 66 2.45 3.53 -31.45
C ASP A 66 2.20 2.72 -30.15
N GLN A 67 2.07 3.39 -29.00
CA GLN A 67 1.82 2.76 -27.71
C GLN A 67 0.36 2.83 -27.22
N VAL A 68 -0.55 3.43 -28.00
CA VAL A 68 -1.97 3.66 -27.61
C VAL A 68 -2.07 4.16 -26.16
N ARG A 69 -1.31 5.21 -25.85
CA ARG A 69 -1.03 5.70 -24.48
C ARG A 69 -2.29 5.94 -23.66
N HIS A 70 -3.37 6.42 -24.27
CA HIS A 70 -4.64 6.63 -23.56
C HIS A 70 -5.25 5.31 -23.05
N ILE A 71 -5.12 4.20 -23.78
CA ILE A 71 -5.63 2.90 -23.33
C ILE A 71 -4.71 2.31 -22.26
N SER A 72 -3.38 2.42 -22.42
CA SER A 72 -2.42 1.92 -21.43
C SER A 72 -2.53 2.68 -20.10
N LEU A 73 -2.63 4.01 -20.12
CA LEU A 73 -2.84 4.83 -18.91
C LEU A 73 -4.21 4.54 -18.26
N ALA A 74 -5.29 4.40 -19.05
CA ALA A 74 -6.60 4.07 -18.50
C ALA A 74 -6.64 2.69 -17.81
N LYS A 75 -5.85 1.73 -18.32
CA LYS A 75 -5.73 0.37 -17.72
C LYS A 75 -4.84 0.35 -16.47
N LEU A 76 -3.88 1.24 -16.37
CA LEU A 76 -2.98 1.34 -15.21
C LEU A 76 -3.62 2.10 -14.04
N ALA A 77 -4.62 2.94 -14.32
CA ALA A 77 -5.28 3.74 -13.30
C ALA A 77 -6.13 2.88 -12.37
N ASP A 78 -5.96 3.10 -11.06
CA ASP A 78 -6.86 2.56 -10.03
C ASP A 78 -8.00 3.55 -9.72
N PHE A 79 -7.76 4.86 -9.95
CA PHE A 79 -8.67 5.95 -9.64
C PHE A 79 -8.51 7.16 -10.55
N PHE A 80 -9.60 7.90 -10.74
CA PHE A 80 -9.59 9.26 -11.29
C PHE A 80 -10.04 10.27 -10.24
N ILE A 81 -9.29 11.38 -10.14
CA ILE A 81 -9.71 12.60 -9.45
C ILE A 81 -9.70 13.71 -10.48
N ILE A 82 -10.83 14.33 -10.75
CA ILE A 82 -10.98 15.44 -11.69
C ILE A 82 -11.15 16.73 -10.90
N ALA A 83 -10.09 17.46 -10.72
CA ALA A 83 -9.99 18.59 -9.81
C ALA A 83 -9.06 19.70 -10.36
N PRO A 84 -9.57 20.91 -10.64
CA PRO A 84 -10.97 21.28 -10.60
C PRO A 84 -11.76 20.76 -11.81
N ALA A 85 -13.06 20.52 -11.62
CA ALA A 85 -14.01 20.29 -12.70
C ALA A 85 -14.82 21.56 -12.94
N THR A 86 -14.62 22.20 -14.10
CA THR A 86 -15.40 23.37 -14.53
C THR A 86 -16.76 22.94 -15.08
N ALA A 87 -17.72 23.86 -15.23
CA ALA A 87 -19.00 23.57 -15.86
C ALA A 87 -18.86 22.98 -17.26
N ASP A 88 -17.93 23.50 -18.07
CA ASP A 88 -17.59 22.97 -19.39
C ASP A 88 -17.13 21.51 -19.32
N LEU A 89 -16.16 21.22 -18.43
CA LEU A 89 -15.64 19.86 -18.28
C LEU A 89 -16.72 18.89 -17.78
N ILE A 90 -17.57 19.30 -16.83
CA ILE A 90 -18.71 18.52 -16.37
C ILE A 90 -19.69 18.23 -17.51
N ALA A 91 -19.99 19.22 -18.34
CA ALA A 91 -20.86 19.04 -19.51
C ALA A 91 -20.26 18.06 -20.51
N ARG A 92 -18.98 18.17 -20.85
CA ARG A 92 -18.29 17.24 -21.78
C ARG A 92 -18.30 15.82 -21.25
N LEU A 93 -18.00 15.63 -19.96
CA LEU A 93 -18.05 14.30 -19.33
C LEU A 93 -19.46 13.71 -19.31
N ALA A 94 -20.49 14.52 -19.00
CA ALA A 94 -21.88 14.11 -19.00
C ALA A 94 -22.39 13.73 -20.40
N MET A 95 -21.87 14.38 -21.43
CA MET A 95 -22.21 14.07 -22.83
C MET A 95 -21.40 12.87 -23.38
N GLY A 96 -20.35 12.44 -22.71
CA GLY A 96 -19.42 11.41 -23.21
C GLY A 96 -18.55 11.93 -24.36
N ARG A 97 -18.29 13.25 -24.42
CA ARG A 97 -17.41 13.86 -25.43
C ARG A 97 -15.94 13.59 -25.07
N ALA A 98 -15.20 13.02 -26.02
CA ALA A 98 -13.81 12.63 -25.88
C ALA A 98 -12.94 13.39 -26.89
N ASP A 99 -12.67 14.68 -26.62
CA ASP A 99 -11.96 15.60 -27.52
C ASP A 99 -10.59 16.04 -27.01
N ASP A 100 -10.18 15.60 -25.82
CA ASP A 100 -8.82 15.74 -25.29
C ASP A 100 -8.38 14.45 -24.57
N LEU A 101 -7.14 14.37 -24.15
CA LEU A 101 -6.60 13.17 -23.49
C LEU A 101 -7.39 12.82 -22.23
N LEU A 102 -7.71 13.80 -21.37
CA LEU A 102 -8.44 13.58 -20.13
C LEU A 102 -9.81 12.93 -20.37
N THR A 103 -10.60 13.49 -21.26
CA THR A 103 -11.95 13.01 -21.54
C THR A 103 -11.94 11.64 -22.22
N ASN A 104 -10.93 11.35 -23.07
CA ASN A 104 -10.71 10.01 -23.62
C ASN A 104 -10.39 8.98 -22.52
N LEU A 105 -9.47 9.31 -21.60
CA LEU A 105 -9.11 8.42 -20.48
C LEU A 105 -10.31 8.13 -19.59
N VAL A 106 -11.10 9.14 -19.23
CA VAL A 106 -12.29 9.01 -18.39
C VAL A 106 -13.31 8.10 -19.05
N LEU A 107 -13.53 8.23 -20.37
CA LEU A 107 -14.48 7.40 -21.12
C LEU A 107 -13.98 5.96 -21.29
N ALA A 108 -12.66 5.76 -21.45
CA ALA A 108 -12.05 4.44 -21.65
C ALA A 108 -11.90 3.62 -20.36
N SER A 109 -12.09 4.24 -19.18
CA SER A 109 -11.84 3.60 -17.89
C SER A 109 -13.13 3.28 -17.13
N ALA A 110 -13.15 2.08 -16.51
CA ALA A 110 -14.24 1.62 -15.64
C ALA A 110 -13.99 1.91 -14.13
N VAL A 111 -12.79 2.43 -13.76
CA VAL A 111 -12.45 2.67 -12.35
C VAL A 111 -13.25 3.83 -11.74
N PRO A 112 -13.37 3.90 -10.40
CA PRO A 112 -14.10 4.97 -9.72
C PRO A 112 -13.55 6.36 -10.06
N LYS A 113 -14.44 7.33 -10.18
CA LYS A 113 -14.14 8.70 -10.60
C LYS A 113 -14.71 9.72 -9.61
N LEU A 114 -13.83 10.50 -9.00
CA LEU A 114 -14.17 11.63 -8.12
C LEU A 114 -14.10 12.92 -8.94
N VAL A 115 -15.20 13.66 -8.99
CA VAL A 115 -15.30 14.96 -9.65
C VAL A 115 -15.43 16.04 -8.60
N VAL A 116 -14.55 17.03 -8.67
CA VAL A 116 -14.46 18.15 -7.71
C VAL A 116 -14.79 19.45 -8.43
N PRO A 117 -16.06 19.91 -8.36
CA PRO A 117 -16.50 21.13 -9.05
C PRO A 117 -15.84 22.39 -8.51
N ALA A 118 -15.56 23.33 -9.40
CA ALA A 118 -15.20 24.70 -9.03
C ALA A 118 -15.65 25.68 -10.14
N MET A 119 -16.59 26.55 -9.79
CA MET A 119 -17.17 27.52 -10.72
C MET A 119 -17.88 28.64 -9.96
N HIS A 120 -18.35 29.68 -10.67
CA HIS A 120 -19.17 30.70 -10.06
C HIS A 120 -20.52 30.13 -9.57
N PRO A 121 -21.10 30.61 -8.44
CA PRO A 121 -22.36 30.10 -7.89
C PRO A 121 -23.51 30.06 -8.89
N SER A 122 -23.66 31.10 -9.73
CA SER A 122 -24.70 31.11 -10.76
C SER A 122 -24.53 30.00 -11.80
N MET A 123 -23.28 29.61 -12.09
CA MET A 123 -23.02 28.48 -12.99
C MET A 123 -23.30 27.13 -12.32
N TRP A 124 -23.02 27.02 -11.03
CA TRP A 124 -23.32 25.81 -10.28
C TRP A 124 -24.81 25.54 -10.15
N LEU A 125 -25.58 26.59 -9.93
CA LEU A 125 -27.04 26.54 -9.78
C LEU A 125 -27.80 26.56 -11.14
N ASP A 126 -27.06 26.74 -12.25
CA ASP A 126 -27.68 26.72 -13.58
C ASP A 126 -28.32 25.34 -13.86
N PRO A 127 -29.58 25.30 -14.40
CA PRO A 127 -30.26 24.06 -14.70
C PRO A 127 -29.48 23.08 -15.56
N ALA A 128 -28.66 23.58 -16.51
CA ALA A 128 -27.81 22.73 -17.35
C ALA A 128 -26.69 22.05 -16.54
N THR A 129 -26.06 22.78 -15.64
CA THR A 129 -25.02 22.22 -14.75
C THR A 129 -25.63 21.20 -13.79
N VAL A 130 -26.78 21.52 -13.17
CA VAL A 130 -27.51 20.62 -12.28
C VAL A 130 -27.88 19.30 -13.02
N ALA A 131 -28.40 19.39 -14.23
CA ALA A 131 -28.74 18.21 -15.05
C ALA A 131 -27.49 17.39 -15.41
N ASN A 132 -26.40 18.03 -15.77
CA ASN A 132 -25.13 17.35 -16.08
C ASN A 132 -24.55 16.62 -14.86
N VAL A 133 -24.58 17.24 -13.70
CA VAL A 133 -24.16 16.61 -12.42
C VAL A 133 -25.04 15.39 -12.09
N ALA A 134 -26.37 15.53 -12.23
CA ALA A 134 -27.27 14.41 -12.03
C ALA A 134 -26.98 13.24 -13.01
N THR A 135 -26.67 13.57 -14.26
CA THR A 135 -26.27 12.58 -15.28
C THR A 135 -24.96 11.87 -14.89
N LEU A 136 -23.94 12.59 -14.44
CA LEU A 136 -22.68 11.98 -13.97
C LEU A 136 -22.92 11.06 -12.78
N ARG A 137 -23.71 11.51 -11.80
CA ARG A 137 -24.04 10.70 -10.60
C ARG A 137 -24.80 9.42 -10.99
N SER A 138 -25.75 9.48 -11.92
CA SER A 138 -26.48 8.30 -12.39
C SER A 138 -25.60 7.29 -13.13
N ARG A 139 -24.43 7.72 -13.64
CA ARG A 139 -23.42 6.87 -14.30
C ARG A 139 -22.31 6.42 -13.35
N GLY A 140 -22.48 6.59 -12.05
CA GLY A 140 -21.54 6.14 -11.03
C GLY A 140 -20.35 7.05 -10.75
N PHE A 141 -20.36 8.30 -11.29
CA PHE A 141 -19.38 9.29 -10.88
C PHE A 141 -19.75 9.83 -9.50
N ILE A 142 -18.74 10.03 -8.67
CA ILE A 142 -18.91 10.67 -7.38
C ILE A 142 -18.59 12.15 -7.57
N VAL A 143 -19.61 13.00 -7.45
CA VAL A 143 -19.48 14.45 -7.62
C VAL A 143 -19.60 15.11 -6.27
N MET A 144 -18.51 15.75 -5.80
CA MET A 144 -18.49 16.51 -4.55
C MET A 144 -19.36 17.77 -4.69
N GLU A 145 -19.92 18.20 -3.58
CA GLU A 145 -20.51 19.53 -3.50
C GLU A 145 -19.40 20.58 -3.38
N PRO A 146 -19.42 21.68 -4.17
CA PRO A 146 -18.48 22.77 -3.97
C PRO A 146 -18.77 23.49 -2.66
N GLU A 147 -17.72 24.06 -2.05
CA GLU A 147 -17.86 24.81 -0.81
C GLU A 147 -18.62 26.13 -0.99
N VAL A 148 -19.25 26.57 0.09
CA VAL A 148 -19.82 27.91 0.21
C VAL A 148 -18.73 28.85 0.70
N GLY A 149 -18.55 29.98 0.04
CA GLY A 149 -17.59 30.99 0.48
C GLY A 149 -17.31 32.06 -0.56
N ARG A 150 -16.38 32.98 -0.21
CA ARG A 150 -15.92 34.03 -1.10
C ARG A 150 -15.12 33.44 -2.25
N LEU A 151 -15.39 33.91 -3.46
CA LEU A 151 -14.68 33.60 -4.68
C LEU A 151 -13.54 34.61 -4.94
N THR A 152 -12.97 34.61 -6.12
CA THR A 152 -11.85 35.50 -6.49
C THR A 152 -12.24 36.99 -6.44
N GLY A 153 -13.54 37.31 -6.56
CA GLY A 153 -14.08 38.69 -6.46
C GLY A 153 -14.78 38.93 -5.12
N SER A 154 -15.75 39.89 -5.17
CA SER A 154 -16.65 40.21 -4.05
C SER A 154 -17.75 39.16 -3.83
N ASP A 155 -17.97 38.31 -4.81
CA ASP A 155 -19.07 37.36 -4.83
C ASP A 155 -18.84 36.20 -3.86
N SER A 156 -19.91 35.77 -3.20
CA SER A 156 -19.93 34.67 -2.25
C SER A 156 -21.11 33.74 -2.56
N GLY A 157 -20.89 32.44 -2.39
CA GLY A 157 -21.90 31.43 -2.63
C GLY A 157 -21.30 30.03 -2.77
N GLN A 158 -22.15 29.06 -3.11
CA GLN A 158 -21.74 27.70 -3.38
C GLN A 158 -21.11 27.61 -4.78
N GLY A 159 -19.85 27.23 -4.85
CA GLY A 159 -19.10 27.13 -6.14
C GLY A 159 -17.59 27.10 -5.93
N ARG A 160 -17.14 27.35 -4.71
CA ARG A 160 -15.71 27.35 -4.36
C ARG A 160 -15.13 25.94 -4.38
N PHE A 161 -13.90 25.81 -4.88
CA PHE A 161 -13.12 24.58 -4.81
C PHE A 161 -12.97 24.15 -3.34
N PRO A 162 -13.33 22.91 -2.98
CA PRO A 162 -13.26 22.39 -1.60
C PRO A 162 -11.84 22.47 -1.02
N GLN A 163 -11.75 22.45 0.30
CA GLN A 163 -10.44 22.32 0.96
C GLN A 163 -9.79 21.00 0.53
N THR A 164 -8.47 21.03 0.27
CA THR A 164 -7.73 19.84 -0.20
C THR A 164 -7.91 18.66 0.74
N GLN A 165 -7.97 18.89 2.06
CA GLN A 165 -8.19 17.82 3.03
C GLN A 165 -9.55 17.13 2.83
N ALA A 166 -10.61 17.86 2.59
CA ALA A 166 -11.94 17.29 2.33
C ALA A 166 -11.96 16.44 1.06
N ILE A 167 -11.19 16.82 0.03
CA ILE A 167 -11.04 16.03 -1.20
C ILE A 167 -10.30 14.72 -0.90
N ILE A 168 -9.22 14.79 -0.13
CA ILE A 168 -8.45 13.61 0.31
C ILE A 168 -9.31 12.67 1.15
N ASP A 169 -10.05 13.20 2.13
CA ASP A 169 -10.93 12.40 2.99
C ASP A 169 -12.00 11.69 2.15
N GLN A 170 -12.65 12.40 1.24
CA GLN A 170 -13.61 11.81 0.31
C GLN A 170 -12.97 10.74 -0.60
N PHE A 171 -11.76 10.99 -1.09
CA PHE A 171 -11.01 10.03 -1.89
C PHE A 171 -10.74 8.75 -1.10
N PHE A 172 -10.33 8.84 0.17
CA PHE A 172 -10.13 7.66 1.02
C PHE A 172 -11.42 6.87 1.25
N VAL A 173 -12.54 7.55 1.49
CA VAL A 173 -13.86 6.89 1.63
C VAL A 173 -14.22 6.08 0.39
N ILE A 174 -14.03 6.67 -0.79
CA ILE A 174 -14.44 6.06 -2.07
C ILE A 174 -13.49 4.95 -2.49
N SER A 175 -12.21 5.17 -2.28
CA SER A 175 -11.16 4.23 -2.69
C SER A 175 -11.11 2.97 -1.81
N GLY A 176 -11.76 3.01 -0.64
CA GLY A 176 -11.64 1.97 0.38
C GLY A 176 -10.23 1.86 0.97
N PHE A 177 -9.37 2.84 0.68
CA PHE A 177 -8.02 2.89 1.26
C PHE A 177 -8.12 3.37 2.70
N LYS A 178 -7.68 2.53 3.60
CA LYS A 178 -7.66 2.84 5.04
C LYS A 178 -6.39 3.63 5.38
N ARG A 179 -6.51 4.64 6.23
CA ARG A 179 -5.39 5.33 6.91
C ARG A 179 -5.51 5.20 8.42
N ASP A 180 -5.92 4.05 8.87
CA ASP A 180 -6.24 3.71 10.25
C ASP A 180 -5.03 3.32 11.10
N LEU A 181 -3.82 3.31 10.51
CA LEU A 181 -2.56 3.09 11.20
C LEU A 181 -1.73 4.38 11.41
N VAL A 182 -2.31 5.56 11.18
CA VAL A 182 -1.63 6.84 11.46
C VAL A 182 -1.29 6.93 12.96
N GLY A 183 -0.03 7.26 13.25
CA GLY A 183 0.49 7.31 14.63
C GLY A 183 0.84 5.96 15.23
N LYS A 184 0.60 4.84 14.52
CA LYS A 184 1.01 3.50 14.95
C LYS A 184 2.40 3.15 14.43
N LYS A 185 3.14 2.38 15.22
CA LYS A 185 4.47 1.86 14.88
C LYS A 185 4.37 0.37 14.61
N VAL A 186 4.71 -0.04 13.40
CA VAL A 186 4.62 -1.44 12.95
C VAL A 186 6.03 -1.98 12.70
N LEU A 187 6.40 -3.01 13.45
CA LEU A 187 7.65 -3.75 13.31
C LEU A 187 7.39 -5.03 12.51
N VAL A 188 8.13 -5.23 11.42
CA VAL A 188 7.92 -6.36 10.53
C VAL A 188 9.23 -7.10 10.32
N THR A 189 9.21 -8.44 10.29
CA THR A 189 10.34 -9.23 9.83
C THR A 189 10.03 -9.88 8.48
N ALA A 190 11.02 -9.98 7.59
CA ALA A 190 10.88 -10.62 6.29
C ALA A 190 12.12 -11.45 5.92
N GLY A 191 11.92 -12.39 5.01
CA GLY A 191 13.01 -13.21 4.45
C GLY A 191 13.30 -14.45 5.26
N GLY A 192 14.49 -15.01 5.05
CA GLY A 192 14.96 -16.21 5.75
C GLY A 192 16.34 -15.99 6.34
N THR A 193 16.53 -16.34 7.61
CA THR A 193 17.86 -16.27 8.24
C THR A 193 18.79 -17.31 7.64
N ARG A 194 20.09 -16.96 7.62
CA ARG A 194 21.18 -17.83 7.19
C ARG A 194 22.18 -17.98 8.32
N GLU A 195 22.40 -19.20 8.71
CA GLU A 195 23.33 -19.55 9.78
C GLU A 195 24.61 -20.08 9.15
N ALA A 196 25.66 -19.27 9.17
CA ALA A 196 26.90 -19.58 8.47
C ALA A 196 27.58 -20.85 8.99
N ILE A 197 27.94 -21.75 8.10
CA ILE A 197 28.83 -22.90 8.35
C ILE A 197 30.26 -22.47 8.11
N ASP A 198 30.48 -21.81 6.97
CA ASP A 198 31.74 -21.21 6.53
C ASP A 198 31.43 -19.97 5.65
N PRO A 199 32.39 -19.23 5.12
CA PRO A 199 32.12 -18.04 4.29
C PRO A 199 31.30 -18.31 3.01
N VAL A 200 31.08 -19.57 2.65
CA VAL A 200 30.40 -19.97 1.41
C VAL A 200 29.08 -20.69 1.67
N ARG A 201 28.99 -21.44 2.77
CA ARG A 201 27.89 -22.35 3.08
C ARG A 201 27.12 -21.90 4.31
N PHE A 202 25.82 -22.10 4.29
CA PHE A 202 24.93 -21.76 5.40
C PHE A 202 23.79 -22.79 5.53
N ILE A 203 23.16 -22.81 6.71
CA ILE A 203 21.86 -23.45 6.96
C ILE A 203 20.82 -22.36 6.97
N GLY A 204 19.66 -22.56 6.37
CA GLY A 204 18.59 -21.60 6.35
C GLY A 204 17.29 -22.16 5.78
N ASN A 205 16.20 -21.42 6.01
CA ASN A 205 14.87 -21.78 5.51
C ASN A 205 14.61 -21.09 4.16
N ARG A 206 13.84 -21.76 3.30
CA ARG A 206 13.39 -21.17 2.04
C ARG A 206 12.37 -20.10 2.32
N SER A 207 12.69 -18.84 2.02
CA SER A 207 11.77 -17.72 2.09
C SER A 207 12.16 -16.66 1.08
N SER A 208 11.16 -16.15 0.37
CA SER A 208 11.35 -15.03 -0.58
C SER A 208 11.18 -13.65 0.07
N GLY A 209 10.71 -13.59 1.32
CA GLY A 209 10.40 -12.34 2.01
C GLY A 209 9.15 -11.60 1.52
N LYS A 210 8.53 -12.03 0.41
CA LYS A 210 7.42 -11.32 -0.25
C LYS A 210 6.27 -10.97 0.70
N GLN A 211 5.90 -11.87 1.61
CA GLN A 211 4.79 -11.62 2.53
C GLN A 211 5.11 -10.51 3.54
N GLY A 212 6.29 -10.56 4.18
CA GLY A 212 6.70 -9.50 5.12
C GLY A 212 6.86 -8.15 4.43
N ILE A 213 7.41 -8.14 3.23
CA ILE A 213 7.51 -6.94 2.40
C ILE A 213 6.11 -6.39 2.07
N ALA A 214 5.15 -7.24 1.71
CA ALA A 214 3.77 -6.83 1.45
C ALA A 214 3.12 -6.20 2.69
N VAL A 215 3.33 -6.80 3.88
CA VAL A 215 2.83 -6.23 5.15
C VAL A 215 3.46 -4.87 5.45
N ALA A 216 4.78 -4.74 5.30
CA ALA A 216 5.47 -3.48 5.52
C ALA A 216 4.94 -2.36 4.60
N LYS A 217 4.77 -2.66 3.31
CA LYS A 217 4.18 -1.73 2.34
C LYS A 217 2.74 -1.38 2.65
N ALA A 218 1.91 -2.37 3.02
CA ALA A 218 0.52 -2.15 3.37
C ALA A 218 0.39 -1.28 4.64
N ALA A 219 1.23 -1.51 5.65
CA ALA A 219 1.24 -0.72 6.88
C ALA A 219 1.66 0.74 6.61
N ALA A 220 2.73 0.97 5.82
CA ALA A 220 3.16 2.31 5.41
C ALA A 220 2.07 3.03 4.61
N ALA A 221 1.43 2.35 3.65
CA ALA A 221 0.33 2.89 2.87
C ALA A 221 -0.91 3.23 3.73
N ARG A 222 -1.06 2.62 4.91
CA ARG A 222 -2.10 2.93 5.91
C ARG A 222 -1.66 3.99 6.93
N GLY A 223 -0.48 4.59 6.74
CA GLY A 223 0.02 5.70 7.53
C GLY A 223 0.82 5.32 8.77
N ALA A 224 1.21 4.06 8.94
CA ALA A 224 2.09 3.63 10.02
C ALA A 224 3.52 4.12 9.81
N THR A 225 4.24 4.30 10.91
CA THR A 225 5.72 4.31 10.91
C THR A 225 6.20 2.86 10.91
N VAL A 226 6.89 2.45 9.86
CA VAL A 226 7.24 1.03 9.67
C VAL A 226 8.74 0.81 9.79
N HIS A 227 9.13 -0.18 10.60
CA HIS A 227 10.49 -0.70 10.64
C HIS A 227 10.48 -2.15 10.14
N LEU A 228 11.17 -2.40 9.02
CA LEU A 228 11.33 -3.73 8.44
C LEU A 228 12.71 -4.29 8.76
N ILE A 229 12.77 -5.43 9.41
CA ILE A 229 14.00 -6.20 9.61
C ILE A 229 14.04 -7.29 8.53
N ALA A 230 14.92 -7.12 7.55
CA ALA A 230 15.00 -7.93 6.33
C ALA A 230 16.17 -8.92 6.38
N ALA A 231 15.88 -10.21 6.42
CA ALA A 231 16.88 -11.27 6.42
C ALA A 231 17.10 -11.81 5.01
N ASN A 232 18.27 -11.53 4.43
CA ASN A 232 18.73 -12.07 3.15
C ASN A 232 17.70 -11.92 2.00
N VAL A 233 17.03 -10.79 1.95
CA VAL A 233 16.13 -10.42 0.86
C VAL A 233 16.49 -9.05 0.34
N ASP A 234 16.43 -8.90 -0.98
CA ASP A 234 16.57 -7.61 -1.64
C ASP A 234 15.18 -6.98 -1.77
N MET A 235 15.05 -5.77 -1.25
CA MET A 235 13.87 -4.95 -1.40
C MET A 235 14.26 -3.60 -1.98
N ALA A 236 13.56 -3.17 -3.02
CA ALA A 236 13.63 -1.78 -3.44
C ALA A 236 13.18 -0.86 -2.30
N GLU A 237 13.83 0.28 -2.14
CA GLU A 237 13.41 1.32 -1.19
C GLU A 237 11.92 1.58 -1.31
N CYS A 238 11.26 1.71 -0.18
CA CYS A 238 9.83 1.99 -0.11
C CYS A 238 9.61 3.15 0.85
N ASP A 239 8.94 4.19 0.36
CA ASP A 239 8.62 5.36 1.17
C ASP A 239 7.84 4.96 2.42
N GLY A 240 8.22 5.55 3.55
CA GLY A 240 7.60 5.27 4.85
C GLY A 240 8.06 3.96 5.53
N VAL A 241 9.02 3.23 4.95
CA VAL A 241 9.59 2.01 5.53
C VAL A 241 11.08 2.19 5.80
N VAL A 242 11.47 2.13 7.06
CA VAL A 242 12.88 2.03 7.46
C VAL A 242 13.29 0.56 7.44
N THR A 243 14.31 0.21 6.67
CA THR A 243 14.77 -1.19 6.53
C THR A 243 16.12 -1.40 7.20
N THR A 244 16.21 -2.42 8.04
CA THR A 244 17.47 -2.93 8.61
C THR A 244 17.74 -4.32 8.06
N HIS A 245 18.90 -4.50 7.41
CA HIS A 245 19.32 -5.80 6.89
C HIS A 245 20.03 -6.62 7.94
N VAL A 246 19.68 -7.89 8.02
CA VAL A 246 20.29 -8.88 8.91
C VAL A 246 20.55 -10.18 8.16
N GLU A 247 21.44 -11.00 8.67
CA GLU A 247 21.76 -12.29 8.06
C GLU A 247 21.25 -13.46 8.91
N SER A 248 21.57 -13.46 10.22
CA SER A 248 21.30 -14.57 11.12
C SER A 248 20.12 -14.33 12.08
N ALA A 249 19.63 -15.41 12.70
CA ALA A 249 18.61 -15.33 13.75
C ALA A 249 19.05 -14.47 14.93
N GLN A 250 20.34 -14.54 15.31
CA GLN A 250 20.86 -13.75 16.42
C GLN A 250 20.87 -12.25 16.10
N GLN A 251 21.24 -11.85 14.88
CA GLN A 251 21.19 -10.46 14.45
C GLN A 251 19.73 -9.96 14.40
N MET A 252 18.82 -10.79 13.87
CA MET A 252 17.39 -10.46 13.85
C MET A 252 16.84 -10.25 15.25
N LEU A 253 17.17 -11.13 16.21
CA LEU A 253 16.75 -10.96 17.60
C LEU A 253 17.27 -9.64 18.19
N SER A 254 18.55 -9.33 17.97
CA SER A 254 19.15 -8.09 18.49
C SER A 254 18.42 -6.84 17.96
N GLU A 255 18.05 -6.80 16.69
CA GLU A 255 17.33 -5.65 16.11
C GLU A 255 15.87 -5.61 16.58
N LEU A 256 15.22 -6.77 16.73
CA LEU A 256 13.88 -6.86 17.30
C LEU A 256 13.84 -6.33 18.74
N GLU A 257 14.79 -6.71 19.60
CA GLU A 257 14.84 -6.26 20.98
C GLU A 257 15.01 -4.73 21.12
N LYS A 258 15.72 -4.08 20.18
CA LYS A 258 15.88 -2.62 20.17
C LYS A 258 14.58 -1.88 19.85
N SER A 259 13.71 -2.48 19.02
CA SER A 259 12.56 -1.79 18.44
C SER A 259 11.22 -2.25 19.02
N PHE A 260 11.17 -3.43 19.64
CA PHE A 260 9.93 -4.07 20.08
C PHE A 260 9.16 -3.27 21.12
N SER A 261 9.83 -2.75 22.13
CA SER A 261 9.17 -2.00 23.22
C SER A 261 8.51 -0.71 22.76
N ASP A 262 8.97 -0.14 21.64
CA ASP A 262 8.45 1.09 21.04
C ASP A 262 7.48 0.82 19.87
N SER A 263 7.12 -0.43 19.62
CA SER A 263 6.17 -0.82 18.57
C SER A 263 4.76 -1.08 19.12
N ASP A 264 3.73 -0.83 18.30
CA ASP A 264 2.34 -1.19 18.60
C ASP A 264 2.01 -2.59 18.07
N ILE A 265 2.51 -2.92 16.87
CA ILE A 265 2.27 -4.19 16.18
C ILE A 265 3.60 -4.79 15.76
N LEU A 266 3.81 -6.07 16.07
CA LEU A 266 4.89 -6.90 15.55
C LEU A 266 4.35 -7.96 14.61
N VAL A 267 4.88 -8.03 13.38
CA VAL A 267 4.53 -9.06 12.39
C VAL A 267 5.76 -9.91 12.09
N MET A 268 5.78 -11.13 12.64
CA MET A 268 6.86 -12.09 12.48
C MET A 268 6.63 -12.98 11.25
N SER A 269 7.00 -12.47 10.07
CA SER A 269 6.86 -13.17 8.79
C SER A 269 8.16 -13.82 8.29
N ALA A 270 9.29 -13.54 8.93
CA ALA A 270 10.56 -14.16 8.57
C ALA A 270 10.59 -15.66 8.89
N ALA A 271 11.22 -16.43 8.02
CA ALA A 271 11.52 -17.85 8.25
C ALA A 271 12.85 -17.97 9.01
N VAL A 272 12.77 -18.02 10.31
CA VAL A 272 13.95 -18.13 11.19
C VAL A 272 14.40 -19.59 11.24
N ALA A 273 15.69 -19.84 11.08
CA ALA A 273 16.26 -21.20 11.21
C ALA A 273 16.20 -21.67 12.66
N ASP A 274 15.70 -22.88 12.90
CA ASP A 274 15.56 -23.46 14.24
C ASP A 274 16.91 -23.81 14.89
N ALA A 275 17.92 -24.07 14.06
CA ALA A 275 19.25 -24.45 14.51
C ALA A 275 20.35 -23.76 13.69
N LYS A 276 21.51 -23.62 14.29
CA LYS A 276 22.74 -23.11 13.67
C LYS A 276 23.90 -24.06 13.93
N PRO A 277 24.99 -23.98 13.11
CA PRO A 277 26.23 -24.67 13.43
C PRO A 277 26.75 -24.28 14.80
N LYS A 278 27.17 -25.25 15.59
CA LYS A 278 27.78 -25.02 16.90
C LYS A 278 29.09 -24.26 16.78
N ASN A 279 29.85 -24.58 15.73
CA ASN A 279 31.08 -23.90 15.37
C ASN A 279 30.99 -23.49 13.89
N SER A 280 31.14 -22.22 13.60
CA SER A 280 31.31 -21.70 12.25
C SER A 280 32.78 -21.50 11.93
N SER A 281 33.22 -21.84 10.73
CA SER A 281 34.59 -21.63 10.26
C SER A 281 34.76 -20.26 9.63
N VAL A 282 35.83 -19.56 9.97
CA VAL A 282 36.22 -18.30 9.32
C VAL A 282 36.79 -18.53 7.91
N GLN A 283 37.25 -19.75 7.64
CA GLN A 283 37.77 -20.17 6.33
C GLN A 283 36.86 -21.24 5.73
N LYS A 284 36.81 -21.30 4.40
CA LYS A 284 36.08 -22.37 3.71
C LYS A 284 36.62 -23.74 4.11
N ILE A 285 35.73 -24.59 4.60
CA ILE A 285 36.05 -25.97 4.99
C ILE A 285 36.39 -26.79 3.74
N ASP A 286 37.49 -27.52 3.76
CA ASP A 286 37.86 -28.38 2.66
C ASP A 286 36.85 -29.50 2.44
N LYS A 287 36.74 -29.98 1.19
CA LYS A 287 35.74 -30.97 0.81
C LYS A 287 35.93 -32.30 1.57
N SER A 288 37.18 -32.66 1.86
CA SER A 288 37.55 -33.85 2.63
C SER A 288 37.09 -33.79 4.09
N ASP A 289 37.06 -32.60 4.67
CA ASP A 289 36.80 -32.38 6.08
C ASP A 289 35.30 -32.06 6.34
N PHE A 290 34.52 -31.79 5.28
CA PHE A 290 33.11 -31.49 5.33
C PHE A 290 32.26 -32.74 5.32
N THR A 291 32.32 -33.53 6.42
CA THR A 291 31.63 -34.83 6.57
C THR A 291 30.42 -34.76 7.49
N SER A 292 30.41 -33.87 8.47
CA SER A 292 29.32 -33.65 9.41
C SER A 292 29.29 -32.22 9.94
N ILE A 293 28.13 -31.80 10.42
CA ILE A 293 27.94 -30.48 11.05
C ILE A 293 27.23 -30.73 12.40
N GLU A 294 27.87 -30.33 13.49
CA GLU A 294 27.19 -30.28 14.79
C GLU A 294 26.30 -29.06 14.84
N LEU A 295 25.03 -29.24 15.23
CA LEU A 295 24.05 -28.19 15.36
C LEU A 295 23.77 -27.86 16.83
N GLN A 296 23.43 -26.59 17.05
CA GLN A 296 22.84 -26.07 18.29
C GLN A 296 21.56 -25.32 17.99
N VAL A 297 20.62 -25.33 18.92
CA VAL A 297 19.33 -24.63 18.78
C VAL A 297 19.54 -23.12 18.77
N ASN A 298 18.85 -22.43 17.87
CA ASN A 298 18.76 -20.97 17.86
C ASN A 298 17.82 -20.46 18.97
N PRO A 299 17.98 -19.21 19.41
CA PRO A 299 17.03 -18.62 20.34
C PRO A 299 15.64 -18.54 19.69
N ASP A 300 14.62 -18.78 20.50
CA ASP A 300 13.24 -18.62 20.08
C ASP A 300 12.86 -17.12 20.16
N LEU A 301 12.82 -16.46 19.01
CA LEU A 301 12.59 -15.04 18.92
C LEU A 301 11.21 -14.64 19.47
N LEU A 302 10.17 -15.40 19.11
CA LEU A 302 8.80 -15.13 19.56
C LEU A 302 8.64 -15.32 21.06
N ALA A 303 9.17 -16.41 21.63
CA ALA A 303 9.12 -16.64 23.06
C ALA A 303 9.91 -15.57 23.84
N THR A 304 11.06 -15.16 23.33
CA THR A 304 11.89 -14.09 23.94
C THR A 304 11.14 -12.76 23.97
N LEU A 305 10.49 -12.37 22.87
CA LEU A 305 9.74 -11.12 22.79
C LEU A 305 8.42 -11.17 23.56
N SER A 306 7.75 -12.32 23.55
CA SER A 306 6.50 -12.54 24.32
C SER A 306 6.72 -12.31 25.81
N ALA A 307 7.86 -12.71 26.36
CA ALA A 307 8.22 -12.45 27.76
C ALA A 307 8.39 -10.93 28.09
N LYS A 308 8.60 -10.10 27.06
CA LYS A 308 8.75 -8.63 27.16
C LYS A 308 7.50 -7.87 26.70
N LYS A 309 6.47 -8.59 26.27
CA LYS A 309 5.24 -8.02 25.73
C LYS A 309 4.49 -7.24 26.81
N ALA A 310 4.11 -6.00 26.47
CA ALA A 310 3.18 -5.17 27.24
C ALA A 310 1.83 -5.07 26.51
N ASN A 311 1.67 -4.04 25.68
CA ASN A 311 0.43 -3.79 24.92
C ASN A 311 0.58 -4.09 23.41
N GLN A 312 1.73 -4.62 22.99
CA GLN A 312 1.97 -4.90 21.58
C GLN A 312 1.07 -6.03 21.08
N VAL A 313 0.56 -5.90 19.87
CA VAL A 313 -0.08 -7.01 19.16
C VAL A 313 0.98 -7.79 18.38
N MET A 314 1.03 -9.10 18.60
CA MET A 314 2.00 -9.99 17.96
C MET A 314 1.32 -10.91 16.95
N VAL A 315 1.73 -10.79 15.68
CA VAL A 315 1.25 -11.59 14.54
C VAL A 315 2.29 -12.61 14.15
N GLY A 316 1.93 -13.89 14.16
CA GLY A 316 2.80 -14.98 13.73
C GLY A 316 2.42 -15.57 12.38
N PHE A 317 3.35 -16.35 11.81
CA PHE A 317 3.13 -17.15 10.62
C PHE A 317 3.53 -18.61 10.91
N ALA A 318 2.76 -19.54 10.35
CA ALA A 318 3.10 -20.96 10.38
C ALA A 318 2.87 -21.58 9.00
N ALA A 319 3.89 -22.25 8.52
CA ALA A 319 3.81 -23.11 7.35
C ALA A 319 3.75 -24.57 7.84
N GLN A 320 2.69 -25.30 7.53
CA GLN A 320 2.44 -26.63 8.04
C GLN A 320 2.02 -27.59 6.91
N THR A 321 2.29 -28.88 7.11
CA THR A 321 1.92 -29.94 6.16
C THR A 321 0.82 -30.86 6.69
N SER A 322 0.50 -30.77 8.00
CA SER A 322 -0.53 -31.60 8.67
C SER A 322 -1.01 -30.90 9.95
N GLU A 323 -2.22 -31.20 10.40
CA GLU A 323 -2.84 -30.68 11.63
C GLU A 323 -2.74 -29.12 11.75
N LEU A 324 -2.99 -28.44 10.66
CA LEU A 324 -2.77 -27.00 10.48
C LEU A 324 -3.33 -26.15 11.63
N ILE A 325 -4.58 -26.38 12.02
CA ILE A 325 -5.28 -25.54 13.01
C ILE A 325 -4.80 -25.87 14.44
N ALA A 326 -4.72 -27.15 14.83
CA ALA A 326 -4.31 -27.53 16.17
C ALA A 326 -2.87 -27.10 16.49
N SER A 327 -1.95 -27.26 15.51
CA SER A 327 -0.58 -26.77 15.61
C SER A 327 -0.49 -25.25 15.72
N ALA A 328 -1.31 -24.52 14.93
CA ALA A 328 -1.37 -23.05 14.97
C ALA A 328 -1.89 -22.55 16.34
N GLN A 329 -2.96 -23.16 16.87
CA GLN A 329 -3.50 -22.83 18.19
C GLN A 329 -2.48 -23.06 19.32
N SER A 330 -1.78 -24.20 19.27
CA SER A 330 -0.70 -24.49 20.22
C SER A 330 0.42 -23.46 20.18
N LYS A 331 0.87 -23.09 18.97
CA LYS A 331 1.89 -22.04 18.78
C LYS A 331 1.40 -20.67 19.26
N LEU A 332 0.16 -20.32 18.97
CA LEU A 332 -0.44 -19.05 19.36
C LEU A 332 -0.38 -18.86 20.88
N ILE A 333 -0.75 -19.90 21.63
CA ILE A 333 -0.72 -19.89 23.10
C ILE A 333 0.72 -19.91 23.61
N SER A 334 1.54 -20.86 23.16
CA SER A 334 2.89 -21.06 23.68
C SER A 334 3.86 -19.92 23.36
N LYS A 335 3.62 -19.16 22.26
CA LYS A 335 4.42 -18.01 21.85
C LYS A 335 3.80 -16.66 22.21
N GLY A 336 2.67 -16.63 22.92
CA GLY A 336 2.00 -15.40 23.35
C GLY A 336 1.51 -14.51 22.22
N LEU A 337 1.17 -15.10 21.07
CA LEU A 337 0.66 -14.37 19.90
C LEU A 337 -0.81 -13.97 20.12
N ASP A 338 -1.25 -12.92 19.41
CA ASP A 338 -2.64 -12.48 19.37
C ASP A 338 -3.37 -13.05 18.15
N LEU A 339 -2.64 -13.22 17.04
CA LEU A 339 -3.12 -13.94 15.87
C LEU A 339 -1.97 -14.64 15.15
N ILE A 340 -2.31 -15.72 14.43
CA ILE A 340 -1.36 -16.46 13.59
C ILE A 340 -2.02 -16.79 12.24
N TYR A 341 -1.31 -16.52 11.16
CA TYR A 341 -1.69 -16.99 9.83
C TYR A 341 -1.02 -18.33 9.55
N VAL A 342 -1.83 -19.33 9.19
CA VAL A 342 -1.34 -20.65 8.83
C VAL A 342 -1.70 -20.97 7.38
N ASN A 343 -0.71 -21.40 6.62
CA ASN A 343 -0.88 -21.86 5.24
C ASN A 343 -0.40 -23.30 5.06
N ASP A 344 -1.07 -24.03 4.17
CA ASP A 344 -0.64 -25.35 3.74
C ASP A 344 0.51 -25.22 2.74
N VAL A 345 1.64 -25.84 3.08
CA VAL A 345 2.82 -25.84 2.21
C VAL A 345 3.09 -27.22 1.60
N THR A 346 2.10 -28.11 1.62
CA THR A 346 2.19 -29.45 1.04
C THR A 346 2.58 -29.34 -0.44
N GLY A 347 3.67 -30.00 -0.82
CA GLY A 347 4.20 -29.98 -2.19
C GLY A 347 5.05 -28.75 -2.55
N GLY A 348 5.33 -27.82 -1.62
CA GLY A 348 6.22 -26.68 -1.86
C GLY A 348 5.66 -25.59 -2.78
N ALA A 349 4.40 -25.66 -3.14
CA ALA A 349 3.75 -24.83 -4.17
C ALA A 349 3.61 -23.34 -3.83
N ILE A 350 3.78 -22.95 -2.55
CA ILE A 350 3.50 -21.59 -2.05
C ILE A 350 4.76 -20.72 -1.95
N PHE A 351 5.94 -21.33 -1.87
CA PHE A 351 7.19 -20.60 -1.74
C PHE A 351 7.51 -19.80 -3.02
N GLY A 352 7.68 -18.49 -2.89
CA GLY A 352 8.01 -17.61 -4.02
C GLY A 352 6.81 -17.17 -4.87
N GLN A 353 5.60 -17.71 -4.69
CA GLN A 353 4.40 -17.29 -5.39
C GLN A 353 3.91 -15.91 -4.89
N ASP A 354 3.15 -15.21 -5.73
CA ASP A 354 2.54 -13.91 -5.39
C ASP A 354 1.19 -14.06 -4.68
N GLU A 355 0.59 -15.24 -4.76
CA GLU A 355 -0.67 -15.60 -4.13
C GLU A 355 -0.45 -16.49 -2.89
N THR A 356 -1.49 -16.55 -2.04
CA THR A 356 -1.52 -17.34 -0.82
C THR A 356 -2.95 -17.75 -0.48
N GLU A 357 -3.10 -18.84 0.26
CA GLU A 357 -4.36 -19.37 0.78
C GLU A 357 -4.10 -19.96 2.17
N GLY A 358 -5.04 -19.82 3.11
CA GLY A 358 -4.84 -20.32 4.46
C GLY A 358 -5.93 -19.94 5.45
N THR A 359 -5.58 -19.87 6.74
CA THR A 359 -6.50 -19.49 7.81
C THR A 359 -5.80 -18.53 8.79
N ILE A 360 -6.47 -17.47 9.19
CA ILE A 360 -6.09 -16.66 10.34
C ILE A 360 -6.75 -17.27 11.58
N VAL A 361 -5.96 -17.54 12.60
CA VAL A 361 -6.42 -18.04 13.91
C VAL A 361 -6.21 -16.93 14.92
N LEU A 362 -7.29 -16.47 15.56
CA LEU A 362 -7.26 -15.45 16.60
C LEU A 362 -7.11 -16.07 18.00
N ARG A 363 -6.62 -15.28 18.95
CA ARG A 363 -6.42 -15.71 20.34
C ARG A 363 -7.71 -16.14 21.05
N ASN A 364 -8.85 -15.61 20.66
CA ASN A 364 -10.17 -15.98 21.17
C ASN A 364 -10.67 -17.33 20.62
N GLY A 365 -9.94 -17.93 19.68
CA GLY A 365 -10.27 -19.22 19.05
C GLY A 365 -10.98 -19.09 17.70
N ASP A 366 -11.30 -17.88 17.25
CA ASP A 366 -11.94 -17.67 15.95
C ASP A 366 -11.03 -18.09 14.79
N LEU A 367 -11.62 -18.76 13.82
CA LEU A 367 -10.98 -19.24 12.61
C LEU A 367 -11.52 -18.47 11.41
N ILE A 368 -10.65 -17.78 10.69
CA ILE A 368 -11.02 -16.96 9.55
C ILE A 368 -10.37 -17.54 8.31
N PRO A 369 -11.15 -18.26 7.47
CA PRO A 369 -10.64 -18.80 6.22
C PRO A 369 -10.27 -17.68 5.26
N ILE A 370 -9.09 -17.79 4.68
CA ILE A 370 -8.57 -16.87 3.67
C ILE A 370 -8.53 -17.63 2.34
N ALA A 371 -9.45 -17.31 1.44
CA ALA A 371 -9.45 -17.83 0.09
C ALA A 371 -8.19 -17.39 -0.67
N ARG A 372 -7.86 -18.10 -1.75
CA ARG A 372 -6.71 -17.79 -2.60
C ARG A 372 -6.76 -16.34 -3.08
N GLN A 373 -5.73 -15.58 -2.72
CA GLN A 373 -5.62 -14.15 -2.99
C GLN A 373 -4.16 -13.70 -3.00
N SER A 374 -3.92 -12.43 -3.41
CA SER A 374 -2.57 -11.87 -3.41
C SER A 374 -2.03 -11.70 -1.98
N LYS A 375 -0.71 -11.75 -1.83
CA LYS A 375 -0.03 -11.46 -0.56
C LYS A 375 -0.27 -10.02 -0.09
N ASP A 376 -0.50 -9.09 -1.00
CA ASP A 376 -0.88 -7.71 -0.68
C ASP A 376 -2.27 -7.66 -0.02
N THR A 377 -3.25 -8.40 -0.56
CA THR A 377 -4.59 -8.48 0.04
C THR A 377 -4.55 -9.12 1.43
N LEU A 378 -3.80 -10.23 1.59
CA LEU A 378 -3.59 -10.84 2.90
C LEU A 378 -2.94 -9.87 3.89
N ALA A 379 -1.98 -9.07 3.45
CA ALA A 379 -1.32 -8.07 4.31
C ALA A 379 -2.32 -7.08 4.92
N HIS A 380 -3.29 -6.60 4.13
CA HIS A 380 -4.36 -5.75 4.64
C HIS A 380 -5.27 -6.46 5.64
N HIS A 381 -5.66 -7.72 5.39
CA HIS A 381 -6.47 -8.50 6.35
C HIS A 381 -5.73 -8.71 7.68
N LEU A 382 -4.44 -9.06 7.64
CA LEU A 382 -3.64 -9.24 8.86
C LEU A 382 -3.56 -7.96 9.69
N LEU A 383 -3.39 -6.81 9.02
CA LEU A 383 -3.37 -5.50 9.69
C LEU A 383 -4.75 -5.10 10.23
N ASP A 384 -5.85 -5.49 9.56
CA ASP A 384 -7.21 -5.25 10.05
C ASP A 384 -7.42 -5.99 11.39
N TYR A 385 -7.16 -7.29 11.41
CA TYR A 385 -7.29 -8.09 12.64
C TYR A 385 -6.28 -7.68 13.72
N ALA A 386 -5.07 -7.29 13.36
CA ALA A 386 -4.10 -6.79 14.33
C ALA A 386 -4.58 -5.48 14.98
N LEU A 387 -5.20 -4.59 14.21
CA LEU A 387 -5.74 -3.33 14.71
C LEU A 387 -6.93 -3.56 15.65
N GLU A 388 -7.80 -4.53 15.35
CA GLU A 388 -8.91 -4.95 16.23
C GLU A 388 -8.40 -5.49 17.58
N GLN A 389 -7.22 -6.09 17.64
CA GLN A 389 -6.62 -6.56 18.90
C GLN A 389 -5.92 -5.46 19.70
N LEU A 390 -5.64 -4.31 19.08
CA LEU A 390 -5.04 -3.16 19.77
C LEU A 390 -6.04 -2.38 20.63
N GLY A 391 -7.34 -2.50 20.37
CA GLY A 391 -8.43 -1.83 21.08
C GLY A 391 -8.71 -0.43 20.56
#